data_4631e19f941d01df167ff53073dbc7b0
#
_entry.id   4631e19f941d01df167ff53073dbc7b0
#
_cell.length_a   1.000
_cell.length_b   1.000
_cell.length_c   1.000
_cell.angle_alpha   90.00
_cell.angle_beta   90.00
_cell.angle_gamma   90.00
#
_symmetry.space_group_name_H-M   'P 1'
#
loop_
_entity.id
_entity.type
_entity.pdbx_description
1 polymer ?
#
loop_
_entity_poly.entity_id
_entity_poly.type
_entity_poly.pdbx_seq_one_letter_code
_entity_poly.pdbx_strand_id
1 'polypeptide(L)'
;MAKPTSGEIWNTLRKIDCSSVTQEKMGLTYLSWSHAWRIMQENYPEVDVEWHMSKPPNGEQTDVHYYQGGTASVSCTVSIGEVCREMWLPVMDYTMKSIVHPSSRHISDTKMRCMVKAFSMFGLANYLYSKDALPYKEDAKPVAPKKSAPKPKTVEVKKSE
;
A
#
# COMPACT_ATOMS: atom_id res chain seq x y z
N MET A 1 -28.00 -14.33 -1.46
CA MET A 1 -26.70 -14.97 -1.79
C MET A 1 -25.81 -14.95 -0.56
N ALA A 2 -25.02 -15.98 -0.36
CA ALA A 2 -24.07 -16.01 0.76
C ALA A 2 -23.00 -14.91 0.57
N LYS A 3 -22.67 -14.23 1.66
CA LYS A 3 -21.58 -13.23 1.67
C LYS A 3 -20.23 -13.93 1.54
N PRO A 4 -19.26 -13.36 0.81
CA PRO A 4 -17.96 -14.00 0.65
C PRO A 4 -17.21 -14.06 1.98
N THR A 5 -16.52 -15.17 2.20
CA THR A 5 -15.64 -15.35 3.34
C THR A 5 -14.29 -14.67 3.10
N SER A 6 -13.54 -14.39 4.17
CA SER A 6 -12.18 -13.84 4.08
C SER A 6 -11.25 -14.69 3.19
N GLY A 7 -11.38 -16.02 3.26
CA GLY A 7 -10.59 -16.93 2.43
C GLY A 7 -10.95 -16.87 0.95
N GLU A 8 -12.21 -16.75 0.61
CA GLU A 8 -12.68 -16.63 -0.77
C GLU A 8 -12.22 -15.29 -1.39
N ILE A 9 -12.33 -14.20 -0.63
CA ILE A 9 -11.84 -12.88 -1.05
C ILE A 9 -10.34 -12.95 -1.34
N TRP A 10 -9.56 -13.48 -0.40
CA TRP A 10 -8.13 -13.63 -0.54
C TRP A 10 -7.76 -14.48 -1.76
N ASN A 11 -8.38 -15.64 -1.94
CA ASN A 11 -8.09 -16.54 -3.05
C ASN A 11 -8.48 -15.97 -4.41
N THR A 12 -9.45 -15.09 -4.46
CA THR A 12 -9.83 -14.37 -5.69
C THR A 12 -8.82 -13.29 -6.02
N LEU A 13 -8.57 -12.37 -5.09
CA LEU A 13 -7.78 -11.16 -5.36
C LEU A 13 -6.28 -11.45 -5.50
N ARG A 14 -5.72 -12.40 -4.76
CA ARG A 14 -4.28 -12.73 -4.86
C ARG A 14 -3.85 -13.32 -6.19
N LYS A 15 -4.79 -13.86 -6.97
CA LYS A 15 -4.53 -14.47 -8.29
C LYS A 15 -4.54 -13.46 -9.43
N ILE A 16 -5.00 -12.23 -9.19
CA ILE A 16 -5.08 -11.20 -10.21
C ILE A 16 -3.69 -10.68 -10.53
N ASP A 17 -3.32 -10.79 -11.80
CA ASP A 17 -2.07 -10.24 -12.32
C ASP A 17 -2.26 -8.74 -12.63
N CYS A 18 -1.63 -7.90 -11.84
CA CYS A 18 -1.67 -6.45 -12.01
C CYS A 18 -0.45 -5.90 -12.79
N SER A 19 0.41 -6.76 -13.34
CA SER A 19 1.66 -6.33 -13.97
C SER A 19 1.49 -5.35 -15.13
N SER A 20 0.39 -5.46 -15.88
CA SER A 20 0.06 -4.56 -16.99
C SER A 20 -0.39 -3.16 -16.55
N VAL A 21 -0.75 -2.97 -15.30
CA VAL A 21 -1.27 -1.71 -14.74
C VAL A 21 -0.43 -1.17 -13.59
N THR A 22 0.73 -1.74 -13.36
CA THR A 22 1.72 -1.23 -12.41
C THR A 22 2.67 -0.25 -13.07
N GLN A 23 3.23 0.64 -12.27
CA GLN A 23 4.25 1.61 -12.67
C GLN A 23 5.47 1.47 -11.79
N GLU A 24 6.66 1.57 -12.39
CA GLU A 24 7.89 1.71 -11.64
C GLU A 24 8.20 3.18 -11.37
N LYS A 25 8.51 3.47 -10.12
CA LYS A 25 8.95 4.79 -9.70
C LYS A 25 10.06 4.62 -8.65
N MET A 26 11.24 5.14 -8.94
CA MET A 26 12.42 5.08 -8.05
C MET A 26 12.77 3.64 -7.60
N GLY A 27 12.69 2.69 -8.51
CA GLY A 27 13.00 1.28 -8.23
C GLY A 27 11.94 0.52 -7.43
N LEU A 28 10.78 1.15 -7.19
CA LEU A 28 9.64 0.52 -6.54
C LEU A 28 8.47 0.38 -7.53
N THR A 29 7.80 -0.75 -7.48
CA THR A 29 6.62 -1.02 -8.30
C THR A 29 5.37 -0.60 -7.56
N TYR A 30 4.53 0.20 -8.19
CA TYR A 30 3.29 0.72 -7.62
C TYR A 30 2.09 0.31 -8.47
N LEU A 31 1.03 -0.13 -7.82
CA LEU A 31 -0.30 -0.22 -8.41
C LEU A 31 -1.02 1.13 -8.23
N SER A 32 -1.42 1.76 -9.34
CA SER A 32 -2.19 3.00 -9.28
C SER A 32 -3.51 2.79 -8.52
N TRP A 33 -3.87 3.75 -7.67
CA TRP A 33 -5.12 3.68 -6.90
C TRP A 33 -6.37 3.53 -7.78
N SER A 34 -6.38 4.16 -8.95
CA SER A 34 -7.52 4.09 -9.86
C SER A 34 -7.69 2.69 -10.47
N HIS A 35 -6.58 2.04 -10.81
CA HIS A 35 -6.61 0.65 -11.26
C HIS A 35 -6.99 -0.30 -10.13
N ALA A 36 -6.42 -0.09 -8.93
CA ALA A 36 -6.75 -0.87 -7.75
C ALA A 36 -8.25 -0.78 -7.41
N TRP A 37 -8.79 0.44 -7.40
CA TRP A 37 -10.21 0.69 -7.17
C TRP A 37 -11.09 -0.01 -8.21
N ARG A 38 -10.77 0.12 -9.50
CA ARG A 38 -11.50 -0.55 -10.58
C ARG A 38 -11.51 -2.07 -10.39
N ILE A 39 -10.36 -2.67 -10.12
CA ILE A 39 -10.27 -4.13 -9.92
C ILE A 39 -11.11 -4.57 -8.71
N MET A 40 -11.06 -3.80 -7.61
CA MET A 40 -11.89 -4.08 -6.45
C MET A 40 -13.37 -4.01 -6.79
N GLN A 41 -13.83 -2.98 -7.49
CA GLN A 41 -15.22 -2.80 -7.90
C GLN A 41 -15.70 -3.89 -8.88
N GLU A 42 -14.84 -4.33 -9.78
CA GLU A 42 -15.18 -5.41 -10.74
C GLU A 42 -15.37 -6.76 -10.04
N ASN A 43 -14.64 -7.04 -8.97
CA ASN A 43 -14.72 -8.30 -8.23
C ASN A 43 -15.68 -8.24 -7.03
N TYR A 44 -15.75 -7.11 -6.36
CA TYR A 44 -16.55 -6.87 -5.15
C TYR A 44 -17.19 -5.48 -5.21
N PRO A 45 -18.34 -5.34 -5.93
CA PRO A 45 -19.01 -4.05 -6.08
C PRO A 45 -19.45 -3.39 -4.75
N GLU A 46 -19.59 -4.20 -3.70
CA GLU A 46 -19.93 -3.77 -2.35
C GLU A 46 -18.72 -3.30 -1.52
N VAL A 47 -17.53 -3.22 -2.12
CA VAL A 47 -16.35 -2.71 -1.40
C VAL A 47 -16.58 -1.26 -0.97
N ASP A 48 -16.28 -0.99 0.28
CA ASP A 48 -16.37 0.34 0.87
C ASP A 48 -15.08 0.72 1.58
N VAL A 49 -14.81 2.03 1.63
CA VAL A 49 -13.62 2.59 2.28
C VAL A 49 -14.04 3.71 3.22
N GLU A 50 -13.90 3.48 4.50
CA GLU A 50 -14.16 4.46 5.55
C GLU A 50 -12.85 5.07 6.04
N TRP A 51 -12.71 6.40 5.95
CA TRP A 51 -11.58 7.12 6.51
C TRP A 51 -11.82 7.43 7.98
N HIS A 52 -10.84 7.10 8.83
CA HIS A 52 -10.97 7.34 10.25
C HIS A 52 -10.85 8.82 10.56
N MET A 53 -11.82 9.32 11.31
CA MET A 53 -11.89 10.72 11.72
C MET A 53 -11.21 10.90 13.08
N SER A 54 -10.44 11.97 13.18
CA SER A 54 -9.78 12.40 14.41
C SER A 54 -10.26 13.80 14.79
N LYS A 55 -10.46 14.03 16.07
CA LYS A 55 -10.82 15.35 16.59
C LYS A 55 -9.75 15.79 17.61
N PRO A 56 -8.87 16.69 17.22
CA PRO A 56 -7.91 17.27 18.14
C PRO A 56 -8.63 18.10 19.23
N PRO A 57 -8.03 18.30 20.42
CA PRO A 57 -8.69 18.93 21.55
C PRO A 57 -9.28 20.32 21.26
N ASN A 58 -8.65 21.09 20.37
CA ASN A 58 -9.04 22.46 20.03
C ASN A 58 -9.30 22.64 18.53
N GLY A 59 -9.67 21.59 17.81
CA GLY A 59 -9.81 21.61 16.36
C GLY A 59 -11.11 20.99 15.85
N GLU A 60 -11.38 21.21 14.57
CA GLU A 60 -12.46 20.56 13.83
C GLU A 60 -12.11 19.10 13.57
N GLN A 61 -13.12 18.27 13.37
CA GLN A 61 -12.96 16.89 12.99
C GLN A 61 -12.25 16.78 11.64
N THR A 62 -11.22 15.93 11.57
CA THR A 62 -10.39 15.74 10.37
C THR A 62 -10.10 14.25 10.17
N ASP A 63 -9.87 13.86 8.93
CA ASP A 63 -9.43 12.52 8.54
C ASP A 63 -7.90 12.32 8.62
N VAL A 64 -7.22 13.21 9.32
CA VAL A 64 -5.76 13.18 9.56
C VAL A 64 -5.51 13.17 11.06
N HIS A 65 -4.69 12.25 11.50
CA HIS A 65 -4.20 12.23 12.88
C HIS A 65 -2.84 12.92 12.96
N TYR A 66 -2.74 13.98 13.77
CA TYR A 66 -1.50 14.72 14.03
C TYR A 66 -0.84 14.25 15.31
N TYR A 67 0.45 14.02 15.25
CA TYR A 67 1.29 13.67 16.38
C TYR A 67 1.97 14.91 16.97
N GLN A 68 2.41 14.79 18.21
CA GLN A 68 3.29 15.78 18.80
C GLN A 68 4.55 15.93 17.93
N GLY A 69 4.93 17.16 17.62
CA GLY A 69 6.04 17.45 16.68
C GLY A 69 5.59 17.71 15.23
N GLY A 70 4.29 17.63 14.93
CA GLY A 70 3.71 18.08 13.66
C GLY A 70 3.73 17.06 12.52
N THR A 71 4.15 15.82 12.78
CA THR A 71 3.96 14.73 11.81
C THR A 71 2.52 14.24 11.82
N ALA A 72 2.11 13.53 10.77
CA ALA A 72 0.72 13.09 10.63
C ALA A 72 0.62 11.67 10.08
N SER A 73 -0.52 11.05 10.27
CA SER A 73 -0.89 9.78 9.65
C SER A 73 -2.33 9.83 9.14
N VAL A 74 -2.63 8.94 8.20
CA VAL A 74 -3.99 8.66 7.74
C VAL A 74 -4.31 7.21 8.01
N SER A 75 -5.57 6.89 8.24
CA SER A 75 -6.03 5.52 8.43
C SER A 75 -7.40 5.30 7.83
N CYS A 76 -7.65 4.09 7.39
CA CYS A 76 -8.93 3.69 6.83
C CYS A 76 -9.28 2.26 7.21
N THR A 77 -10.57 1.98 7.18
CA THR A 77 -11.12 0.63 7.16
C THR A 77 -11.67 0.35 5.77
N VAL A 78 -11.24 -0.76 5.18
CA VAL A 78 -11.82 -1.29 3.95
C VAL A 78 -12.70 -2.47 4.33
N SER A 79 -13.92 -2.51 3.79
CA SER A 79 -14.86 -3.60 4.02
C SER A 79 -15.35 -4.21 2.72
N ILE A 80 -15.52 -5.53 2.72
CA ILE A 80 -16.19 -6.31 1.68
C ILE A 80 -17.21 -7.19 2.39
N GLY A 81 -18.49 -6.81 2.34
CA GLY A 81 -19.50 -7.44 3.15
C GLY A 81 -19.19 -7.31 4.65
N GLU A 82 -18.98 -8.42 5.34
CA GLU A 82 -18.66 -8.44 6.78
C GLU A 82 -17.15 -8.51 7.07
N VAL A 83 -16.33 -8.64 6.04
CA VAL A 83 -14.88 -8.74 6.19
C VAL A 83 -14.25 -7.36 6.12
N CYS A 84 -13.63 -6.93 7.22
CA CYS A 84 -13.00 -5.61 7.34
C CYS A 84 -11.47 -5.75 7.53
N ARG A 85 -10.75 -4.76 7.01
CA ARG A 85 -9.31 -4.60 7.23
C ARG A 85 -8.99 -3.14 7.48
N GLU A 86 -8.19 -2.89 8.49
CA GLU A 86 -7.70 -1.56 8.81
C GLU A 86 -6.26 -1.38 8.33
N MET A 87 -5.96 -0.20 7.86
CA MET A 87 -4.62 0.20 7.46
C MET A 87 -4.37 1.64 7.87
N TRP A 88 -3.14 1.94 8.23
CA TRP A 88 -2.70 3.30 8.45
C TRP A 88 -1.32 3.54 7.82
N LEU A 89 -1.04 4.76 7.43
CA LEU A 89 0.25 5.17 6.92
C LEU A 89 0.66 6.51 7.50
N PRO A 90 1.95 6.70 7.85
CA PRO A 90 2.48 8.02 8.11
C PRO A 90 2.51 8.84 6.82
N VAL A 91 2.27 10.13 6.94
CA VAL A 91 2.50 11.07 5.82
C VAL A 91 4.01 11.26 5.68
N MET A 92 4.56 10.80 4.57
CA MET A 92 6.00 10.75 4.34
C MET A 92 6.36 11.17 2.92
N ASP A 93 7.61 11.63 2.77
CA ASP A 93 8.20 11.96 1.48
C ASP A 93 8.62 10.71 0.67
N TYR A 94 9.20 10.95 -0.51
CA TYR A 94 9.68 9.88 -1.40
C TYR A 94 10.87 9.09 -0.82
N THR A 95 11.55 9.63 0.20
CA THR A 95 12.64 8.94 0.92
C THR A 95 12.16 8.15 2.13
N MET A 96 10.83 8.02 2.30
CA MET A 96 10.15 7.38 3.42
C MET A 96 10.39 8.04 4.78
N LYS A 97 10.71 9.33 4.80
CA LYS A 97 10.80 10.13 6.02
C LYS A 97 9.48 10.84 6.28
N SER A 98 9.05 10.83 7.54
CA SER A 98 7.84 11.56 7.96
C SER A 98 8.00 13.05 7.69
N ILE A 99 6.94 13.66 7.15
CA ILE A 99 6.90 15.10 6.84
C ILE A 99 6.32 15.83 8.04
N VAL A 100 7.04 16.88 8.50
CA VAL A 100 6.53 17.80 9.51
C VAL A 100 5.64 18.84 8.82
N HIS A 101 4.46 19.09 9.35
CA HIS A 101 3.44 19.97 8.76
C HIS A 101 3.13 19.66 7.28
N PRO A 102 2.66 18.42 6.98
CA PRO A 102 2.41 18.01 5.61
C PRO A 102 1.34 18.88 4.95
N SER A 103 1.52 19.14 3.66
CA SER A 103 0.51 19.81 2.84
C SER A 103 -0.68 18.89 2.55
N SER A 104 -1.80 19.48 2.14
CA SER A 104 -2.98 18.71 1.69
C SER A 104 -2.67 17.73 0.54
N ARG A 105 -1.71 18.08 -0.34
CA ARG A 105 -1.26 17.16 -1.39
C ARG A 105 -0.57 15.93 -0.82
N HIS A 106 0.35 16.08 0.14
CA HIS A 106 1.00 14.95 0.81
C HIS A 106 -0.03 14.04 1.50
N ILE A 107 -1.04 14.64 2.11
CA ILE A 107 -2.13 13.91 2.77
C ILE A 107 -2.95 13.13 1.74
N SER A 108 -3.36 13.77 0.65
CA SER A 108 -4.12 13.13 -0.43
C SER A 108 -3.36 11.94 -1.04
N ASP A 109 -2.09 12.12 -1.37
CA ASP A 109 -1.25 11.07 -1.93
C ASP A 109 -1.11 9.90 -0.93
N THR A 110 -0.95 10.20 0.36
CA THR A 110 -0.84 9.19 1.42
C THR A 110 -2.15 8.42 1.60
N LYS A 111 -3.30 9.08 1.51
CA LYS A 111 -4.61 8.42 1.57
C LYS A 111 -4.75 7.39 0.45
N MET A 112 -4.41 7.74 -0.77
CA MET A 112 -4.50 6.81 -1.90
C MET A 112 -3.55 5.61 -1.73
N ARG A 113 -2.34 5.83 -1.23
CA ARG A 113 -1.39 4.75 -0.92
C ARG A 113 -1.88 3.87 0.23
N CYS A 114 -2.50 4.46 1.25
CA CYS A 114 -3.08 3.75 2.38
C CYS A 114 -4.20 2.81 1.91
N MET A 115 -5.09 3.29 1.07
CA MET A 115 -6.19 2.51 0.50
C MET A 115 -5.68 1.32 -0.31
N VAL A 116 -4.73 1.53 -1.22
CA VAL A 116 -4.16 0.44 -2.04
C VAL A 116 -3.46 -0.59 -1.16
N LYS A 117 -2.77 -0.16 -0.10
CA LYS A 117 -2.13 -1.05 0.86
C LYS A 117 -3.16 -1.84 1.68
N ALA A 118 -4.31 -1.24 2.01
CA ALA A 118 -5.42 -1.95 2.63
C ALA A 118 -5.99 -3.04 1.70
N PHE A 119 -6.11 -2.76 0.40
CA PHE A 119 -6.54 -3.75 -0.59
C PHE A 119 -5.58 -4.95 -0.68
N SER A 120 -4.29 -4.72 -0.46
CA SER A 120 -3.31 -5.82 -0.43
C SER A 120 -3.52 -6.77 0.75
N MET A 121 -4.15 -6.33 1.82
CA MET A 121 -4.55 -7.20 2.94
C MET A 121 -5.72 -8.13 2.59
N PHE A 122 -6.46 -7.84 1.54
CA PHE A 122 -7.44 -8.73 0.93
C PHE A 122 -6.84 -9.64 -0.15
N GLY A 123 -5.58 -9.44 -0.53
CA GLY A 123 -4.84 -10.21 -1.51
C GLY A 123 -4.47 -9.46 -2.78
N LEU A 124 -5.14 -8.35 -3.13
CA LEU A 124 -4.88 -7.62 -4.36
C LEU A 124 -3.45 -7.09 -4.41
N ALA A 125 -2.71 -7.52 -5.42
CA ALA A 125 -1.31 -7.14 -5.64
C ALA A 125 -0.40 -7.32 -4.41
N ASN A 126 -0.74 -8.23 -3.50
CA ASN A 126 0.05 -8.52 -2.29
C ASN A 126 1.48 -8.93 -2.63
N TYR A 127 1.71 -9.63 -3.73
CA TYR A 127 3.02 -10.04 -4.21
C TYR A 127 4.00 -8.88 -4.45
N LEU A 128 3.51 -7.66 -4.70
CA LEU A 128 4.37 -6.47 -4.85
C LEU A 128 5.09 -6.12 -3.54
N TYR A 129 4.47 -6.40 -2.40
CA TYR A 129 5.01 -6.12 -1.07
C TYR A 129 5.89 -7.25 -0.55
N SER A 130 5.61 -8.49 -0.93
CA SER A 130 6.41 -9.67 -0.55
C SER A 130 7.63 -9.88 -1.44
N LYS A 131 7.75 -9.11 -2.54
CA LYS A 131 8.80 -9.26 -3.57
C LYS A 131 8.78 -10.63 -4.26
N ASP A 132 7.64 -11.30 -4.23
CA ASP A 132 7.44 -12.54 -4.97
C ASP A 132 7.32 -12.24 -6.47
N ALA A 133 7.75 -13.17 -7.28
CA ALA A 133 7.66 -13.04 -8.72
C ALA A 133 6.24 -13.40 -9.18
N LEU A 134 5.34 -12.40 -9.29
CA LEU A 134 3.99 -12.52 -9.86
C LEU A 134 2.93 -13.24 -8.99
N PRO A 135 1.63 -13.13 -9.33
CA PRO A 135 0.56 -13.70 -8.54
C PRO A 135 0.80 -15.18 -8.29
N TYR A 136 0.62 -15.58 -7.05
CA TYR A 136 0.80 -16.94 -6.61
C TYR A 136 -0.01 -17.90 -7.48
N LYS A 137 0.69 -18.72 -8.27
CA LYS A 137 0.10 -19.83 -8.99
C LYS A 137 0.26 -21.06 -8.11
N GLU A 138 -0.81 -21.78 -7.85
CA GLU A 138 -0.84 -22.96 -6.97
C GLU A 138 0.21 -24.01 -7.35
N ASP A 139 0.67 -24.03 -8.61
CA ASP A 139 1.68 -24.94 -9.15
C ASP A 139 3.11 -24.33 -9.21
N ALA A 140 3.30 -23.11 -8.74
CA ALA A 140 4.64 -22.50 -8.73
C ALA A 140 5.48 -23.11 -7.60
N LYS A 141 6.51 -23.88 -7.95
CA LYS A 141 7.52 -24.30 -6.99
C LYS A 141 8.10 -23.08 -6.28
N PRO A 142 8.39 -23.14 -4.97
CA PRO A 142 8.99 -22.03 -4.25
C PRO A 142 10.26 -21.58 -4.97
N VAL A 143 10.26 -20.31 -5.41
CA VAL A 143 11.45 -19.71 -6.01
C VAL A 143 12.47 -19.52 -4.89
N ALA A 144 13.65 -20.17 -5.01
CA ALA A 144 14.74 -19.96 -4.07
C ALA A 144 15.10 -18.47 -3.99
N PRO A 145 15.40 -17.92 -2.80
CA PRO A 145 15.70 -16.51 -2.64
C PRO A 145 16.89 -16.14 -3.55
N LYS A 146 16.67 -15.16 -4.44
CA LYS A 146 17.75 -14.62 -5.27
C LYS A 146 18.81 -14.03 -4.32
N LYS A 147 20.02 -14.56 -4.39
CA LYS A 147 21.19 -13.98 -3.69
C LYS A 147 21.27 -12.51 -4.06
N SER A 148 21.30 -11.64 -3.06
CA SER A 148 21.49 -10.20 -3.23
C SER A 148 22.72 -9.94 -4.09
N ALA A 149 22.58 -9.08 -5.10
CA ALA A 149 23.71 -8.64 -5.92
C ALA A 149 24.81 -8.02 -5.03
N PRO A 150 26.09 -8.25 -5.33
CA PRO A 150 27.17 -7.71 -4.53
C PRO A 150 27.15 -6.18 -4.57
N LYS A 151 27.28 -5.55 -3.40
CA LYS A 151 27.38 -4.10 -3.27
C LYS A 151 28.53 -3.58 -4.11
N PRO A 152 28.36 -2.46 -4.84
CA PRO A 152 29.47 -1.86 -5.58
C PRO A 152 30.61 -1.50 -4.61
N LYS A 153 31.82 -1.90 -4.94
CA LYS A 153 33.01 -1.55 -4.17
C LYS A 153 33.23 -0.05 -4.24
N THR A 154 33.37 0.58 -3.09
CA THR A 154 33.77 1.98 -2.96
C THR A 154 35.14 2.15 -3.61
N VAL A 155 35.23 3.01 -4.63
CA VAL A 155 36.49 3.41 -5.24
C VAL A 155 37.10 4.47 -4.33
N GLU A 156 38.21 4.13 -3.66
CA GLU A 156 39.03 5.11 -2.95
C GLU A 156 39.66 6.09 -3.94
N VAL A 157 39.25 7.35 -3.84
CA VAL A 157 39.93 8.44 -4.57
C VAL A 157 41.22 8.75 -3.84
N LYS A 158 42.36 8.32 -4.41
CA LYS A 158 43.69 8.76 -3.97
C LYS A 158 43.81 10.26 -4.21
N LYS A 159 43.98 11.04 -3.13
CA LYS A 159 44.48 12.40 -3.21
C LYS A 159 45.91 12.35 -3.67
N SER A 160 46.23 12.90 -4.83
CA SER A 160 47.57 13.27 -5.22
C SER A 160 47.90 14.66 -4.70
N GLU A 161 49.08 14.77 -4.13
CA GLU A 161 49.70 16.00 -3.63
C GLU A 161 49.80 17.10 -4.70
#